data_a52d8ddc0820a8bb368877a50030d13a
#
_entry.id   a52d8ddc0820a8bb368877a50030d13a
#
_cell.length_a   1.000
_cell.length_b   1.000
_cell.length_c   1.000
_cell.angle_alpha   90.00
_cell.angle_beta   90.00
_cell.angle_gamma   90.00
#
_symmetry.space_group_name_H-M   'P 1'
#
loop_
_entity.id
_entity.type
_entity.pdbx_description
1 polymer ?
#
loop_
_entity_poly.entity_id
_entity_poly.type
_entity_poly.pdbx_seq_one_letter_code
_entity_poly.pdbx_strand_id
1 'polypeptide(L)'
;MLEAEKILITGVTGKIAFPIARALAEHNEVWGLARLRDPADRARLLDAGINPVAFDIGADDVAALPDDFTYVFHAAVDPGDGDWGRALTTNAERSGDLLYHCRAARGFVFCSTGSVYAYQGRRPLRESAPPGVPLRANYSFAKVAAEAVCTWVAKRHRIPLTIIRICSTYGPQGGVPADRLELMLAHKPIRLHPDRPNNYNPIYEDDYVELGIRAMEVAACPPIVVNWAGSETVSVEDYCAYMGELVGVEPIFEYTPDAHTPLWPDVTYMHEVLGRTKVGWRDGFRRMIAARHPEIPLT
;
A
#
# COMPACT_ATOMS: atom_id res chain seq x y z
N MET A 1 -3.49 20.13 5.15
CA MET A 1 -2.14 19.51 5.16
C MET A 1 -1.72 19.41 6.61
N LEU A 2 -1.19 18.29 7.06
CA LEU A 2 -0.75 18.12 8.44
C LEU A 2 0.51 18.96 8.69
N GLU A 3 0.54 19.75 9.76
CA GLU A 3 1.65 20.64 10.11
C GLU A 3 1.88 20.63 11.63
N ALA A 4 3.14 20.66 12.03
CA ALA A 4 3.59 20.62 13.42
C ALA A 4 3.06 19.42 14.22
N GLU A 5 2.88 18.27 13.57
CA GLU A 5 2.37 17.05 14.16
C GLU A 5 3.50 16.07 14.48
N LYS A 6 3.30 15.21 15.46
CA LYS A 6 4.19 14.08 15.76
C LYS A 6 3.60 12.80 15.15
N ILE A 7 4.22 12.29 14.10
CA ILE A 7 3.66 11.25 13.25
C ILE A 7 4.51 9.98 13.32
N LEU A 8 3.85 8.84 13.54
CA LEU A 8 4.47 7.53 13.50
C LEU A 8 4.19 6.85 12.16
N ILE A 9 5.25 6.39 11.49
CA ILE A 9 5.14 5.60 10.25
C ILE A 9 5.88 4.28 10.43
N THR A 10 5.17 3.16 10.33
CA THR A 10 5.78 1.84 10.43
C THR A 10 6.03 1.24 9.04
N GLY A 11 7.06 0.39 8.94
CA GLY A 11 7.50 -0.12 7.64
C GLY A 11 8.07 0.96 6.74
N VAL A 12 8.65 1.99 7.34
CA VAL A 12 9.07 3.24 6.70
C VAL A 12 10.11 3.08 5.58
N THR A 13 10.84 1.98 5.53
CA THR A 13 11.77 1.67 4.42
C THR A 13 11.07 1.12 3.18
N GLY A 14 9.77 0.82 3.29
CA GLY A 14 8.96 0.24 2.22
C GLY A 14 8.58 1.23 1.12
N LYS A 15 8.26 0.68 -0.06
CA LYS A 15 7.94 1.43 -1.29
C LYS A 15 6.80 2.45 -1.14
N ILE A 16 5.84 2.19 -0.25
CA ILE A 16 4.67 3.06 -0.01
C ILE A 16 4.93 4.03 1.15
N ALA A 17 5.45 3.51 2.25
CA ALA A 17 5.60 4.28 3.48
C ALA A 17 6.70 5.36 3.39
N PHE A 18 7.80 5.08 2.67
CA PHE A 18 8.91 6.03 2.56
C PHE A 18 8.53 7.35 1.85
N PRO A 19 7.86 7.34 0.67
CA PRO A 19 7.43 8.60 0.03
C PRO A 19 6.45 9.41 0.90
N ILE A 20 5.52 8.74 1.59
CA ILE A 20 4.58 9.39 2.51
C ILE A 20 5.34 10.01 3.69
N ALA A 21 6.28 9.27 4.29
CA ALA A 21 7.09 9.76 5.40
C ALA A 21 7.94 10.98 5.00
N ARG A 22 8.57 10.93 3.82
CA ARG A 22 9.36 12.03 3.27
C ARG A 22 8.53 13.30 3.07
N ALA A 23 7.35 13.17 2.46
CA ALA A 23 6.45 14.30 2.26
C ALA A 23 5.96 14.91 3.57
N LEU A 24 5.69 14.09 4.59
CA LEU A 24 5.26 14.55 5.91
C LEU A 24 6.39 15.20 6.70
N ALA A 25 7.64 14.74 6.53
CA ALA A 25 8.79 15.25 7.27
C ALA A 25 9.15 16.72 6.91
N GLU A 26 8.63 17.24 5.80
CA GLU A 26 8.84 18.65 5.42
C GLU A 26 8.24 19.63 6.44
N HIS A 27 7.15 19.24 7.14
CA HIS A 27 6.40 20.12 8.05
C HIS A 27 6.03 19.49 9.40
N ASN A 28 6.51 18.26 9.67
CA ASN A 28 6.14 17.49 10.85
C ASN A 28 7.33 16.76 11.48
N GLU A 29 7.20 16.39 12.75
CA GLU A 29 8.11 15.46 13.41
C GLU A 29 7.71 14.02 13.03
N VAL A 30 8.44 13.39 12.11
CA VAL A 30 8.15 12.03 11.64
C VAL A 30 9.08 11.01 12.27
N TRP A 31 8.49 10.00 12.91
CA TRP A 31 9.18 8.83 13.46
C TRP A 31 8.97 7.63 12.54
N GLY A 32 10.06 7.11 12.01
CA GLY A 32 10.03 6.00 11.05
C GLY A 32 10.50 4.69 11.66
N LEU A 33 9.57 3.73 11.84
CA LEU A 33 9.88 2.41 12.38
C LEU A 33 10.17 1.41 11.27
N ALA A 34 11.33 0.76 11.35
CA ALA A 34 11.70 -0.39 10.54
C ALA A 34 12.81 -1.20 11.25
N ARG A 35 13.08 -2.40 10.78
CA ARG A 35 14.15 -3.25 11.36
C ARG A 35 15.55 -2.68 11.13
N LEU A 36 15.73 -1.77 10.17
CA LEU A 36 16.98 -1.04 9.86
C LEU A 36 18.22 -1.95 9.83
N ARG A 37 18.08 -3.11 9.16
CA ARG A 37 19.18 -4.09 9.04
C ARG A 37 20.30 -3.60 8.13
N ASP A 38 19.97 -2.75 7.14
CA ASP A 38 20.92 -2.07 6.27
C ASP A 38 21.21 -0.67 6.82
N PRO A 39 22.49 -0.32 7.10
CA PRO A 39 22.88 1.04 7.49
C PRO A 39 22.47 2.12 6.48
N ALA A 40 22.40 1.78 5.19
CA ALA A 40 21.97 2.70 4.13
C ALA A 40 20.51 3.14 4.32
N ASP A 41 19.65 2.27 4.82
CA ASP A 41 18.25 2.64 5.13
C ASP A 41 18.20 3.73 6.21
N ARG A 42 19.03 3.61 7.26
CA ARG A 42 19.08 4.62 8.31
C ARG A 42 19.55 5.97 7.78
N ALA A 43 20.60 5.98 6.95
CA ALA A 43 21.10 7.20 6.33
C ALA A 43 20.03 7.86 5.45
N ARG A 44 19.37 7.07 4.58
CA ARG A 44 18.29 7.55 3.71
C ARG A 44 17.14 8.20 4.49
N LEU A 45 16.76 7.65 5.65
CA LEU A 45 15.72 8.22 6.49
C LEU A 45 16.14 9.55 7.09
N LEU A 46 17.38 9.64 7.63
CA LEU A 46 17.92 10.87 8.20
C LEU A 46 18.02 11.97 7.13
N ASP A 47 18.50 11.64 5.93
CA ASP A 47 18.59 12.59 4.80
C ASP A 47 17.21 13.12 4.38
N ALA A 48 16.16 12.35 4.60
CA ALA A 48 14.77 12.75 4.35
C ALA A 48 14.11 13.47 5.55
N GLY A 49 14.86 13.79 6.61
CA GLY A 49 14.30 14.46 7.80
C GLY A 49 13.44 13.56 8.70
N ILE A 50 13.53 12.24 8.54
CA ILE A 50 12.76 11.26 9.31
C ILE A 50 13.61 10.74 10.47
N ASN A 51 13.06 10.65 11.69
CA ASN A 51 13.70 10.08 12.87
C ASN A 51 13.67 8.54 12.80
N PRO A 52 14.80 7.84 12.50
CA PRO A 52 14.77 6.41 12.30
C PRO A 52 14.82 5.65 13.62
N VAL A 53 13.86 4.77 13.84
CA VAL A 53 13.77 3.87 15.00
C VAL A 53 13.92 2.43 14.56
N ALA A 54 14.95 1.74 15.05
CA ALA A 54 15.10 0.30 14.83
C ALA A 54 14.08 -0.45 15.68
N PHE A 55 13.12 -1.08 15.02
CA PHE A 55 12.00 -1.75 15.69
C PHE A 55 11.44 -2.89 14.81
N ASP A 56 11.30 -4.06 15.38
CA ASP A 56 10.62 -5.20 14.74
C ASP A 56 9.20 -5.33 15.32
N ILE A 57 8.20 -4.93 14.54
CA ILE A 57 6.79 -4.96 14.98
C ILE A 57 6.34 -6.37 15.41
N GLY A 58 6.96 -7.42 14.89
CA GLY A 58 6.63 -8.80 15.23
C GLY A 58 7.28 -9.31 16.52
N ALA A 59 8.30 -8.61 17.06
CA ALA A 59 9.11 -9.08 18.17
C ALA A 59 9.20 -8.10 19.34
N ASP A 60 9.33 -6.78 19.04
CA ASP A 60 9.57 -5.77 20.07
C ASP A 60 8.27 -5.36 20.78
N ASP A 61 8.41 -4.88 22.01
CA ASP A 61 7.28 -4.39 22.80
C ASP A 61 6.93 -2.97 22.42
N VAL A 62 5.70 -2.76 21.92
CA VAL A 62 5.19 -1.43 21.55
C VAL A 62 5.19 -0.44 22.72
N ALA A 63 5.16 -0.93 23.97
CA ALA A 63 5.24 -0.06 25.16
C ALA A 63 6.58 0.67 25.30
N ALA A 64 7.61 0.26 24.57
CA ALA A 64 8.89 0.97 24.51
C ALA A 64 8.85 2.23 23.62
N LEU A 65 7.80 2.39 22.80
CA LEU A 65 7.60 3.56 21.96
C LEU A 65 6.92 4.69 22.74
N PRO A 66 7.14 5.97 22.35
CA PRO A 66 6.27 7.06 22.81
C PRO A 66 4.80 6.78 22.47
N ASP A 67 3.87 7.27 23.30
CA ASP A 67 2.42 7.10 23.11
C ASP A 67 1.70 8.40 22.73
N ASP A 68 2.46 9.47 22.52
CA ASP A 68 2.01 10.83 22.23
C ASP A 68 1.96 11.19 20.74
N PHE A 69 1.96 10.17 19.85
CA PHE A 69 1.78 10.39 18.42
C PHE A 69 0.39 10.92 18.10
N THR A 70 0.34 11.98 17.29
CA THR A 70 -0.91 12.60 16.86
C THR A 70 -1.54 11.90 15.68
N TYR A 71 -0.71 11.30 14.80
CA TYR A 71 -1.13 10.48 13.67
C TYR A 71 -0.24 9.26 13.50
N VAL A 72 -0.82 8.19 12.97
CA VAL A 72 -0.10 6.94 12.69
C VAL A 72 -0.43 6.43 11.30
N PHE A 73 0.60 6.08 10.52
CA PHE A 73 0.46 5.36 9.26
C PHE A 73 1.13 3.99 9.39
N HIS A 74 0.33 2.96 9.56
CA HIS A 74 0.82 1.61 9.84
C HIS A 74 0.89 0.77 8.56
N ALA A 75 2.11 0.70 7.97
CA ALA A 75 2.40 -0.05 6.75
C ALA A 75 3.37 -1.23 6.97
N ALA A 76 3.84 -1.46 8.19
CA ALA A 76 4.65 -2.64 8.49
C ALA A 76 3.86 -3.91 8.21
N VAL A 77 4.52 -4.91 7.62
CA VAL A 77 3.89 -6.15 7.18
C VAL A 77 4.87 -7.31 7.20
N ASP A 78 4.37 -8.49 7.58
CA ASP A 78 5.00 -9.78 7.28
C ASP A 78 4.36 -10.33 5.99
N PRO A 79 5.11 -10.61 4.93
CA PRO A 79 4.56 -11.15 3.67
C PRO A 79 3.96 -12.55 3.80
N GLY A 80 4.12 -13.22 4.93
CA GLY A 80 3.51 -14.51 5.22
C GLY A 80 4.23 -15.70 4.59
N ASP A 81 5.51 -15.55 4.25
CA ASP A 81 6.32 -16.59 3.61
C ASP A 81 6.61 -17.74 4.60
N GLY A 82 5.75 -18.75 4.60
CA GLY A 82 5.98 -20.05 5.22
C GLY A 82 5.49 -20.23 6.66
N ASP A 83 5.36 -19.17 7.48
CA ASP A 83 4.91 -19.28 8.88
C ASP A 83 3.59 -18.55 9.10
N TRP A 84 2.52 -19.32 9.17
CA TRP A 84 1.17 -18.83 9.44
C TRP A 84 1.04 -18.13 10.80
N GLY A 85 1.61 -18.72 11.85
CA GLY A 85 1.55 -18.17 13.21
C GLY A 85 2.21 -16.79 13.27
N ARG A 86 3.42 -16.69 12.71
CA ARG A 86 4.14 -15.42 12.64
C ARG A 86 3.41 -14.37 11.81
N ALA A 87 2.86 -14.76 10.66
CA ALA A 87 2.10 -13.85 9.81
C ALA A 87 0.87 -13.29 10.56
N LEU A 88 0.17 -14.13 11.30
CA LEU A 88 -1.00 -13.74 12.08
C LEU A 88 -0.62 -12.81 13.23
N THR A 89 0.39 -13.19 14.03
CA THR A 89 0.88 -12.36 15.13
C THR A 89 1.36 -11.00 14.62
N THR A 90 2.24 -10.97 13.62
CA THR A 90 2.81 -9.69 13.14
C THR A 90 1.76 -8.79 12.48
N ASN A 91 0.90 -9.35 11.60
CA ASN A 91 -0.03 -8.53 10.83
C ASN A 91 -1.32 -8.21 11.58
N ALA A 92 -1.80 -9.06 12.49
CA ALA A 92 -3.08 -8.87 13.17
C ALA A 92 -2.92 -8.48 14.64
N GLU A 93 -2.29 -9.34 15.46
CA GLU A 93 -2.19 -9.10 16.90
C GLU A 93 -1.39 -7.83 17.19
N ARG A 94 -0.19 -7.70 16.61
CA ARG A 94 0.69 -6.54 16.80
C ARG A 94 0.13 -5.24 16.22
N SER A 95 -0.68 -5.34 15.15
CA SER A 95 -1.41 -4.15 14.65
C SER A 95 -2.47 -3.68 15.65
N GLY A 96 -3.15 -4.60 16.33
CA GLY A 96 -4.07 -4.28 17.42
C GLY A 96 -3.37 -3.66 18.63
N ASP A 97 -2.23 -4.22 19.04
CA ASP A 97 -1.40 -3.70 20.14
C ASP A 97 -0.92 -2.26 19.84
N LEU A 98 -0.40 -2.03 18.62
CA LEU A 98 0.06 -0.71 18.20
C LEU A 98 -1.09 0.31 18.15
N LEU A 99 -2.24 -0.09 17.59
CA LEU A 99 -3.43 0.76 17.56
C LEU A 99 -3.87 1.16 18.97
N TYR A 100 -3.88 0.20 19.92
CA TYR A 100 -4.23 0.48 21.30
C TYR A 100 -3.17 1.33 22.01
N HIS A 101 -1.89 1.10 21.76
CA HIS A 101 -0.79 1.91 22.28
C HIS A 101 -0.96 3.38 21.86
N CYS A 102 -1.21 3.62 20.58
CA CYS A 102 -1.42 4.96 20.00
C CYS A 102 -2.88 5.43 20.12
N ARG A 103 -3.65 5.00 21.13
CA ARG A 103 -5.09 5.29 21.26
C ARG A 103 -5.44 6.77 21.43
N ALA A 104 -4.47 7.61 21.78
CA ALA A 104 -4.63 9.05 21.86
C ALA A 104 -4.49 9.77 20.51
N ALA A 105 -4.08 9.04 19.45
CA ALA A 105 -3.94 9.62 18.12
C ALA A 105 -5.28 10.13 17.57
N ARG A 106 -5.23 11.24 16.87
CA ARG A 106 -6.37 11.84 16.15
C ARG A 106 -6.73 11.09 14.87
N GLY A 107 -5.79 10.32 14.33
CA GLY A 107 -6.01 9.48 13.16
C GLY A 107 -4.98 8.36 13.05
N PHE A 108 -5.50 7.15 12.84
CA PHE A 108 -4.68 5.97 12.58
C PHE A 108 -5.07 5.40 11.21
N VAL A 109 -4.09 5.18 10.34
CA VAL A 109 -4.27 4.49 9.06
C VAL A 109 -3.67 3.10 9.17
N PHE A 110 -4.49 2.08 8.89
CA PHE A 110 -4.03 0.69 8.73
C PHE A 110 -3.97 0.34 7.25
N CYS A 111 -2.77 -0.02 6.78
CA CYS A 111 -2.55 -0.50 5.41
C CYS A 111 -2.99 -1.96 5.27
N SER A 112 -4.18 -2.16 4.73
CA SER A 112 -4.67 -3.45 4.28
C SER A 112 -4.32 -3.67 2.79
N THR A 113 -4.99 -4.58 2.13
CA THR A 113 -4.73 -4.95 0.74
C THR A 113 -6.02 -5.28 0.02
N GLY A 114 -6.09 -5.02 -1.28
CA GLY A 114 -7.18 -5.52 -2.11
C GLY A 114 -7.21 -7.05 -2.23
N SER A 115 -6.13 -7.75 -1.89
CA SER A 115 -6.09 -9.21 -1.85
C SER A 115 -6.98 -9.83 -0.76
N VAL A 116 -7.64 -9.05 0.08
CA VAL A 116 -8.64 -9.54 1.04
C VAL A 116 -9.96 -9.94 0.38
N TYR A 117 -10.22 -9.49 -0.85
CA TYR A 117 -11.48 -9.79 -1.53
C TYR A 117 -11.52 -11.21 -2.12
N ALA A 118 -12.68 -11.86 -2.00
CA ALA A 118 -13.00 -13.00 -2.84
C ALA A 118 -13.06 -12.55 -4.31
N TYR A 119 -12.55 -13.40 -5.22
CA TYR A 119 -12.71 -13.15 -6.63
C TYR A 119 -14.20 -13.21 -7.04
N GLN A 120 -14.67 -12.17 -7.74
CA GLN A 120 -16.07 -12.01 -8.13
C GLN A 120 -16.27 -11.89 -9.65
N GLY A 121 -15.33 -12.43 -10.41
CA GLY A 121 -15.33 -12.29 -11.86
C GLY A 121 -15.04 -10.85 -12.29
N ARG A 122 -15.64 -10.43 -13.39
CA ARG A 122 -15.38 -9.14 -14.05
C ARG A 122 -16.24 -8.00 -13.48
N ARG A 123 -16.27 -7.86 -12.16
CA ARG A 123 -17.06 -6.83 -11.47
C ARG A 123 -16.17 -5.96 -10.60
N PRO A 124 -16.42 -4.63 -10.56
CA PRO A 124 -15.74 -3.78 -9.60
C PRO A 124 -16.04 -4.20 -8.16
N LEU A 125 -15.01 -4.25 -7.32
CA LEU A 125 -15.09 -4.71 -5.94
C LEU A 125 -15.34 -3.52 -5.02
N ARG A 126 -16.53 -3.45 -4.44
CA ARG A 126 -16.85 -2.47 -3.38
C ARG A 126 -16.27 -2.91 -2.06
N GLU A 127 -16.12 -1.97 -1.13
CA GLU A 127 -15.62 -2.24 0.23
C GLU A 127 -16.49 -3.24 1.00
N SER A 128 -17.78 -3.35 0.65
CA SER A 128 -18.71 -4.34 1.19
C SER A 128 -18.62 -5.72 0.53
N ALA A 129 -17.77 -5.89 -0.49
CA ALA A 129 -17.59 -7.19 -1.11
C ALA A 129 -16.99 -8.21 -0.12
N PRO A 130 -17.42 -9.48 -0.17
CA PRO A 130 -17.00 -10.48 0.80
C PRO A 130 -15.49 -10.73 0.72
N PRO A 131 -14.82 -10.98 1.86
CA PRO A 131 -13.46 -11.46 1.87
C PRO A 131 -13.38 -12.88 1.30
N GLY A 132 -12.22 -13.24 0.75
CA GLY A 132 -11.98 -14.55 0.15
C GLY A 132 -10.54 -15.02 0.28
N VAL A 133 -10.30 -16.21 -0.30
CA VAL A 133 -8.98 -16.86 -0.26
C VAL A 133 -8.32 -16.69 -1.63
N PRO A 134 -7.41 -15.74 -1.79
CA PRO A 134 -6.59 -15.64 -2.99
C PRO A 134 -5.38 -16.57 -2.94
N LEU A 135 -4.60 -16.61 -4.02
CA LEU A 135 -3.39 -17.43 -4.16
C LEU A 135 -2.32 -17.23 -3.05
N ARG A 136 -2.29 -16.06 -2.41
CA ARG A 136 -1.42 -15.78 -1.25
C ARG A 136 -2.21 -15.95 0.06
N ALA A 137 -2.68 -17.15 0.32
CA ALA A 137 -3.60 -17.44 1.40
C ALA A 137 -3.14 -16.89 2.77
N ASN A 138 -1.91 -17.17 3.21
CA ASN A 138 -1.42 -16.74 4.53
C ASN A 138 -1.43 -15.22 4.69
N TYR A 139 -0.89 -14.48 3.70
CA TYR A 139 -0.86 -13.03 3.72
C TYR A 139 -2.27 -12.43 3.77
N SER A 140 -3.15 -12.86 2.87
CA SER A 140 -4.50 -12.30 2.76
C SER A 140 -5.37 -12.64 3.96
N PHE A 141 -5.28 -13.86 4.50
CA PHE A 141 -5.96 -14.21 5.74
C PHE A 141 -5.47 -13.41 6.93
N ALA A 142 -4.14 -13.22 7.06
CA ALA A 142 -3.59 -12.41 8.13
C ALA A 142 -4.06 -10.95 8.02
N LYS A 143 -4.21 -10.41 6.79
CA LYS A 143 -4.76 -9.07 6.58
C LYS A 143 -6.26 -8.97 6.89
N VAL A 144 -7.07 -9.97 6.54
CA VAL A 144 -8.48 -10.04 6.96
C VAL A 144 -8.60 -10.09 8.50
N ALA A 145 -7.78 -10.93 9.15
CA ALA A 145 -7.74 -10.98 10.61
C ALA A 145 -7.33 -9.63 11.21
N ALA A 146 -6.33 -8.96 10.63
CA ALA A 146 -5.88 -7.64 11.05
C ALA A 146 -6.97 -6.56 10.91
N GLU A 147 -7.72 -6.54 9.80
CA GLU A 147 -8.88 -5.65 9.67
C GLU A 147 -9.91 -5.87 10.78
N ALA A 148 -10.20 -7.14 11.12
CA ALA A 148 -11.14 -7.47 12.18
C ALA A 148 -10.62 -7.04 13.57
N VAL A 149 -9.36 -7.34 13.90
CA VAL A 149 -8.72 -6.95 15.17
C VAL A 149 -8.68 -5.43 15.30
N CYS A 150 -8.16 -4.72 14.31
CA CYS A 150 -8.08 -3.26 14.33
C CYS A 150 -9.48 -2.61 14.44
N THR A 151 -10.48 -3.15 13.72
CA THR A 151 -11.86 -2.67 13.80
C THR A 151 -12.44 -2.87 15.19
N TRP A 152 -12.20 -4.03 15.81
CA TRP A 152 -12.67 -4.31 17.17
C TRP A 152 -12.01 -3.38 18.19
N VAL A 153 -10.68 -3.24 18.16
CA VAL A 153 -9.91 -2.35 19.05
C VAL A 153 -10.39 -0.90 18.89
N ALA A 154 -10.49 -0.42 17.64
CA ALA A 154 -10.94 0.95 17.36
C ALA A 154 -12.34 1.24 17.92
N LYS A 155 -13.32 0.35 17.69
CA LYS A 155 -14.68 0.49 18.23
C LYS A 155 -14.71 0.41 19.75
N ARG A 156 -13.96 -0.53 20.34
CA ARG A 156 -13.93 -0.75 21.80
C ARG A 156 -13.36 0.43 22.55
N HIS A 157 -12.35 1.10 21.97
CA HIS A 157 -11.62 2.20 22.60
C HIS A 157 -11.87 3.57 21.96
N ARG A 158 -12.79 3.65 20.98
CA ARG A 158 -13.17 4.87 20.26
C ARG A 158 -11.99 5.55 19.56
N ILE A 159 -11.10 4.76 18.97
CA ILE A 159 -9.92 5.26 18.24
C ILE A 159 -10.31 5.56 16.79
N PRO A 160 -10.04 6.77 16.27
CA PRO A 160 -10.27 7.07 14.87
C PRO A 160 -9.35 6.23 13.96
N LEU A 161 -9.95 5.43 13.06
CA LEU A 161 -9.24 4.50 12.19
C LEU A 161 -9.73 4.60 10.75
N THR A 162 -8.80 4.65 9.81
CA THR A 162 -9.03 4.40 8.39
C THR A 162 -8.29 3.13 7.98
N ILE A 163 -8.99 2.17 7.39
CA ILE A 163 -8.41 0.98 6.77
C ILE A 163 -8.34 1.21 5.27
N ILE A 164 -7.13 1.30 4.71
CA ILE A 164 -6.95 1.44 3.27
C ILE A 164 -6.65 0.08 2.65
N ARG A 165 -7.48 -0.37 1.69
CA ARG A 165 -7.23 -1.58 0.89
C ARG A 165 -6.45 -1.21 -0.36
N ILE A 166 -5.14 -1.42 -0.28
CA ILE A 166 -4.18 -1.05 -1.31
C ILE A 166 -4.36 -1.96 -2.52
N CYS A 167 -4.58 -1.39 -3.71
CA CYS A 167 -4.85 -2.17 -4.92
C CYS A 167 -3.73 -2.09 -5.91
N SER A 168 -3.01 -1.24 -6.28
CA SER A 168 -1.92 -1.26 -7.29
C SER A 168 -1.11 0.03 -7.29
N THR A 169 -0.24 0.18 -6.30
CA THR A 169 0.66 1.33 -6.21
C THR A 169 1.86 1.16 -7.14
N TYR A 170 2.34 2.28 -7.70
CA TYR A 170 3.55 2.30 -8.50
C TYR A 170 4.22 3.68 -8.51
N GLY A 171 5.49 3.72 -8.86
CA GLY A 171 6.28 4.94 -8.98
C GLY A 171 7.78 4.67 -9.06
N PRO A 172 8.64 5.67 -8.81
CA PRO A 172 10.09 5.52 -8.81
C PRO A 172 10.59 4.43 -7.85
N GLN A 173 9.91 4.23 -6.72
CA GLN A 173 10.27 3.21 -5.72
C GLN A 173 9.88 1.78 -6.14
N GLY A 174 9.16 1.60 -7.25
CA GLY A 174 8.69 0.31 -7.76
C GLY A 174 7.19 0.10 -7.63
N GLY A 175 6.77 -1.14 -7.44
CA GLY A 175 5.36 -1.58 -7.40
C GLY A 175 5.07 -2.60 -8.47
N VAL A 176 3.89 -3.23 -8.42
CA VAL A 176 3.54 -4.32 -9.35
C VAL A 176 3.65 -3.92 -10.83
N PRO A 177 3.22 -2.73 -11.28
CA PRO A 177 3.47 -2.29 -12.66
C PRO A 177 4.94 -2.17 -13.02
N ALA A 178 5.79 -1.69 -12.09
CA ALA A 178 7.23 -1.62 -12.32
C ALA A 178 7.86 -3.02 -12.44
N ASP A 179 7.43 -3.96 -11.59
CA ASP A 179 7.92 -5.35 -11.67
C ASP A 179 7.56 -5.99 -13.02
N ARG A 180 6.41 -5.62 -13.62
CA ARG A 180 6.01 -6.06 -14.96
C ARG A 180 6.88 -5.44 -16.06
N LEU A 181 7.26 -4.17 -15.92
CA LEU A 181 8.24 -3.54 -16.84
C LEU A 181 9.57 -4.30 -16.82
N GLU A 182 10.07 -4.66 -15.63
CA GLU A 182 11.31 -5.44 -15.53
C GLU A 182 11.20 -6.82 -16.23
N LEU A 183 10.02 -7.48 -16.15
CA LEU A 183 9.78 -8.71 -16.89
C LEU A 183 9.82 -8.47 -18.40
N MET A 184 9.21 -7.38 -18.88
CA MET A 184 9.21 -7.01 -20.31
C MET A 184 10.64 -6.75 -20.82
N LEU A 185 11.41 -5.93 -20.10
CA LEU A 185 12.81 -5.62 -20.45
C LEU A 185 13.69 -6.87 -20.43
N ALA A 186 13.37 -7.84 -19.58
CA ALA A 186 14.04 -9.14 -19.53
C ALA A 186 13.50 -10.16 -20.53
N HIS A 187 12.55 -9.79 -21.41
CA HIS A 187 11.85 -10.69 -22.36
C HIS A 187 11.23 -11.92 -21.68
N LYS A 188 10.72 -11.75 -20.45
CA LYS A 188 10.05 -12.80 -19.67
C LYS A 188 8.53 -12.67 -19.75
N PRO A 189 7.79 -13.80 -19.71
CA PRO A 189 6.33 -13.74 -19.74
C PRO A 189 5.75 -13.11 -18.47
N ILE A 190 4.70 -12.31 -18.66
CA ILE A 190 3.85 -11.78 -17.61
C ILE A 190 2.68 -12.75 -17.44
N ARG A 191 2.58 -13.38 -16.26
CA ARG A 191 1.50 -14.33 -15.96
C ARG A 191 0.24 -13.59 -15.59
N LEU A 192 -0.85 -13.84 -16.33
CA LEU A 192 -2.16 -13.21 -16.16
C LEU A 192 -3.25 -14.26 -15.99
N HIS A 193 -4.33 -13.87 -15.32
CA HIS A 193 -5.51 -14.70 -15.19
C HIS A 193 -6.25 -14.81 -16.54
N PRO A 194 -6.80 -15.99 -16.90
CA PRO A 194 -7.49 -16.18 -18.19
C PRO A 194 -8.79 -15.40 -18.36
N ASP A 195 -9.38 -14.89 -17.26
CA ASP A 195 -10.58 -14.06 -17.29
C ASP A 195 -10.23 -12.61 -17.67
N ARG A 196 -10.07 -12.38 -18.97
CA ARG A 196 -9.66 -11.11 -19.57
C ARG A 196 -10.80 -10.11 -19.78
N PRO A 197 -10.54 -8.77 -19.83
CA PRO A 197 -9.28 -8.08 -19.53
C PRO A 197 -8.96 -8.08 -18.02
N ASN A 198 -7.65 -8.12 -17.70
CA ASN A 198 -7.19 -8.09 -16.32
C ASN A 198 -7.19 -6.65 -15.78
N ASN A 199 -8.36 -6.16 -15.37
CA ASN A 199 -8.57 -4.78 -14.94
C ASN A 199 -7.98 -4.50 -13.56
N TYR A 200 -7.32 -3.31 -13.47
CA TYR A 200 -6.78 -2.72 -12.25
C TYR A 200 -6.97 -1.21 -12.26
N ASN A 201 -6.76 -0.59 -11.12
CA ASN A 201 -6.71 0.87 -10.98
C ASN A 201 -5.34 1.27 -10.40
N PRO A 202 -4.28 1.35 -11.23
CA PRO A 202 -2.95 1.70 -10.75
C PRO A 202 -2.92 3.14 -10.25
N ILE A 203 -2.27 3.36 -9.09
CA ILE A 203 -2.14 4.67 -8.46
C ILE A 203 -0.67 5.07 -8.38
N TYR A 204 -0.34 6.24 -8.95
CA TYR A 204 1.01 6.79 -8.99
C TYR A 204 1.44 7.41 -7.66
N GLU A 205 2.76 7.50 -7.42
CA GLU A 205 3.37 7.93 -6.17
C GLU A 205 2.82 9.26 -5.65
N ASP A 206 2.73 10.29 -6.47
CA ASP A 206 2.23 11.61 -6.05
C ASP A 206 0.82 11.52 -5.48
N ASP A 207 -0.05 10.77 -6.14
CA ASP A 207 -1.44 10.59 -5.73
C ASP A 207 -1.57 9.71 -4.48
N TYR A 208 -0.80 8.63 -4.40
CA TYR A 208 -0.91 7.80 -3.20
C TYR A 208 -0.31 8.47 -1.96
N VAL A 209 0.65 9.37 -2.12
CA VAL A 209 1.14 10.21 -1.02
C VAL A 209 0.04 11.16 -0.55
N GLU A 210 -0.59 11.91 -1.46
CA GLU A 210 -1.67 12.84 -1.12
C GLU A 210 -2.85 12.12 -0.46
N LEU A 211 -3.34 11.04 -1.07
CA LEU A 211 -4.47 10.28 -0.54
C LEU A 211 -4.13 9.52 0.74
N GLY A 212 -2.88 9.12 0.95
CA GLY A 212 -2.40 8.51 2.20
C GLY A 212 -2.42 9.51 3.37
N ILE A 213 -1.99 10.74 3.14
CA ILE A 213 -2.09 11.83 4.12
C ILE A 213 -3.57 12.14 4.40
N ARG A 214 -4.39 12.23 3.37
CA ARG A 214 -5.82 12.45 3.53
C ARG A 214 -6.51 11.35 4.34
N ALA A 215 -6.08 10.08 4.18
CA ALA A 215 -6.61 8.96 4.96
C ALA A 215 -6.36 9.10 6.47
N MET A 216 -5.27 9.77 6.88
CA MET A 216 -5.05 10.09 8.31
C MET A 216 -6.02 11.16 8.80
N GLU A 217 -6.27 12.21 7.99
CA GLU A 217 -7.14 13.33 8.36
C GLU A 217 -8.62 12.94 8.51
N VAL A 218 -9.08 11.96 7.71
CA VAL A 218 -10.50 11.51 7.70
C VAL A 218 -10.77 10.32 8.62
N ALA A 219 -9.77 9.86 9.36
CA ALA A 219 -9.95 8.74 10.27
C ALA A 219 -11.12 8.95 11.22
N ALA A 220 -11.93 7.92 11.44
CA ALA A 220 -13.18 8.03 12.18
C ALA A 220 -13.46 6.81 13.08
N CYS A 221 -14.38 6.98 14.02
CA CYS A 221 -14.95 5.89 14.78
C CYS A 221 -16.49 5.96 14.71
N PRO A 222 -17.16 4.97 14.11
CA PRO A 222 -16.66 3.67 13.63
C PRO A 222 -15.66 3.80 12.46
N PRO A 223 -14.75 2.81 12.30
CA PRO A 223 -13.70 2.86 11.28
C PRO A 223 -14.24 3.00 9.86
N ILE A 224 -13.50 3.76 9.05
CA ILE A 224 -13.69 3.85 7.61
C ILE A 224 -12.85 2.74 6.95
N VAL A 225 -13.46 2.01 6.01
CA VAL A 225 -12.74 1.08 5.12
C VAL A 225 -12.86 1.64 3.71
N VAL A 226 -11.74 1.79 2.99
CA VAL A 226 -11.75 2.40 1.66
C VAL A 226 -10.80 1.69 0.71
N ASN A 227 -11.24 1.45 -0.53
CA ASN A 227 -10.37 1.03 -1.61
C ASN A 227 -9.39 2.16 -1.93
N TRP A 228 -8.10 1.85 -1.98
CA TRP A 228 -7.06 2.86 -2.22
C TRP A 228 -6.35 2.55 -3.53
N ALA A 229 -6.73 3.28 -4.57
CA ALA A 229 -6.41 2.98 -5.96
C ALA A 229 -6.44 4.23 -6.84
N GLY A 230 -6.00 4.10 -8.08
CA GLY A 230 -6.15 5.14 -9.09
C GLY A 230 -7.60 5.35 -9.50
N SER A 231 -7.94 6.57 -9.91
CA SER A 231 -9.29 6.92 -10.38
C SER A 231 -9.63 6.34 -11.76
N GLU A 232 -8.63 5.94 -12.53
CA GLU A 232 -8.80 5.34 -13.85
C GLU A 232 -8.63 3.84 -13.81
N THR A 233 -9.53 3.13 -14.50
CA THR A 233 -9.40 1.69 -14.72
C THR A 233 -8.64 1.43 -16.00
N VAL A 234 -7.65 0.55 -15.95
CA VAL A 234 -6.89 0.09 -17.13
C VAL A 234 -6.55 -1.39 -16.97
N SER A 235 -6.58 -2.15 -18.08
CA SER A 235 -6.15 -3.54 -18.03
C SER A 235 -4.61 -3.65 -17.97
N VAL A 236 -4.14 -4.78 -17.43
CA VAL A 236 -2.70 -5.10 -17.47
C VAL A 236 -2.21 -5.18 -18.90
N GLU A 237 -3.03 -5.77 -19.77
CA GLU A 237 -2.75 -5.90 -21.17
C GLU A 237 -2.51 -4.52 -21.81
N ASP A 238 -3.41 -3.57 -21.58
CA ASP A 238 -3.33 -2.21 -22.17
C ASP A 238 -2.14 -1.42 -21.64
N TYR A 239 -1.91 -1.41 -20.33
CA TYR A 239 -0.80 -0.62 -19.81
C TYR A 239 0.57 -1.26 -20.10
N CYS A 240 0.67 -2.60 -20.21
CA CYS A 240 1.90 -3.24 -20.66
C CYS A 240 2.16 -2.95 -22.14
N ALA A 241 1.12 -2.96 -22.99
CA ALA A 241 1.25 -2.54 -24.38
C ALA A 241 1.78 -1.11 -24.48
N TYR A 242 1.19 -0.17 -23.71
CA TYR A 242 1.65 1.22 -23.68
C TYR A 242 3.11 1.36 -23.17
N MET A 243 3.48 0.65 -22.10
CA MET A 243 4.88 0.65 -21.66
C MET A 243 5.80 0.08 -22.74
N GLY A 244 5.35 -0.98 -23.45
CA GLY A 244 6.07 -1.57 -24.55
C GLY A 244 6.33 -0.61 -25.70
N GLU A 245 5.33 0.20 -26.08
CA GLU A 245 5.49 1.28 -27.05
C GLU A 245 6.57 2.27 -26.62
N LEU A 246 6.58 2.65 -25.34
CA LEU A 246 7.53 3.62 -24.78
C LEU A 246 8.98 3.11 -24.77
N VAL A 247 9.19 1.81 -24.56
CA VAL A 247 10.54 1.24 -24.39
C VAL A 247 10.99 0.37 -25.56
N GLY A 248 10.16 0.22 -26.61
CA GLY A 248 10.47 -0.57 -27.79
C GLY A 248 10.47 -2.09 -27.54
N VAL A 249 9.67 -2.61 -26.60
CA VAL A 249 9.60 -4.03 -26.24
C VAL A 249 8.16 -4.52 -26.20
N GLU A 250 7.83 -5.55 -26.98
CA GLU A 250 6.50 -6.16 -26.93
C GLU A 250 6.31 -7.01 -25.66
N PRO A 251 5.19 -6.85 -24.89
CA PRO A 251 4.90 -7.69 -23.75
C PRO A 251 4.55 -9.12 -24.16
N ILE A 252 5.06 -10.10 -23.44
CA ILE A 252 4.72 -11.51 -23.60
C ILE A 252 3.76 -11.90 -22.48
N PHE A 253 2.55 -12.36 -22.82
CA PHE A 253 1.55 -12.78 -21.83
C PHE A 253 1.41 -14.30 -21.80
N GLU A 254 1.40 -14.85 -20.58
CA GLU A 254 1.04 -16.23 -20.27
C GLU A 254 -0.24 -16.25 -19.43
N TYR A 255 -1.32 -16.79 -20.00
CA TYR A 255 -2.60 -16.88 -19.28
C TYR A 255 -2.71 -18.21 -18.54
N THR A 256 -2.87 -18.15 -17.22
CA THR A 256 -2.94 -19.33 -16.35
C THR A 256 -3.88 -19.08 -15.15
N PRO A 257 -4.70 -20.06 -14.74
CA PRO A 257 -5.55 -19.94 -13.55
C PRO A 257 -4.75 -19.80 -12.24
N ASP A 258 -3.45 -20.13 -12.25
CA ASP A 258 -2.55 -19.94 -11.11
C ASP A 258 -2.02 -18.51 -10.99
N ALA A 259 -2.33 -17.63 -11.95
CA ALA A 259 -2.01 -16.20 -11.83
C ALA A 259 -2.95 -15.50 -10.84
N HIS A 260 -2.50 -14.34 -10.35
CA HIS A 260 -3.36 -13.51 -9.52
C HIS A 260 -4.64 -13.12 -10.25
N THR A 261 -5.77 -13.29 -9.58
CA THR A 261 -7.05 -12.81 -10.09
C THR A 261 -7.02 -11.29 -10.25
N PRO A 262 -7.67 -10.74 -11.30
CA PRO A 262 -7.79 -9.30 -11.47
C PRO A 262 -8.40 -8.64 -10.24
N LEU A 263 -7.80 -7.52 -9.84
CA LEU A 263 -8.22 -6.76 -8.69
C LEU A 263 -8.73 -5.39 -9.16
N TRP A 264 -10.01 -5.35 -9.49
CA TRP A 264 -10.69 -4.17 -9.99
C TRP A 264 -11.53 -3.50 -8.89
N PRO A 265 -10.99 -2.50 -8.16
CA PRO A 265 -11.73 -1.82 -7.10
C PRO A 265 -12.80 -0.88 -7.66
N ASP A 266 -13.96 -0.82 -6.99
CA ASP A 266 -14.88 0.32 -7.10
C ASP A 266 -14.29 1.47 -6.28
N VAL A 267 -14.01 2.59 -6.92
CA VAL A 267 -13.38 3.76 -6.29
C VAL A 267 -14.37 4.88 -5.96
N THR A 268 -15.67 4.62 -6.07
CA THR A 268 -16.71 5.63 -5.82
C THR A 268 -16.60 6.19 -4.41
N TYR A 269 -16.51 5.32 -3.41
CA TYR A 269 -16.40 5.75 -2.01
C TYR A 269 -15.04 6.43 -1.71
N MET A 270 -13.96 5.97 -2.33
CA MET A 270 -12.67 6.66 -2.24
C MET A 270 -12.77 8.10 -2.74
N HIS A 271 -13.44 8.33 -3.87
CA HIS A 271 -13.62 9.69 -4.41
C HIS A 271 -14.40 10.60 -3.47
N GLU A 272 -15.38 10.06 -2.74
CA GLU A 272 -16.18 10.83 -1.77
C GLU A 272 -15.36 11.20 -0.53
N VAL A 273 -14.52 10.29 -0.02
CA VAL A 273 -13.85 10.43 1.28
C VAL A 273 -12.45 11.02 1.14
N LEU A 274 -11.67 10.52 0.18
CA LEU A 274 -10.26 10.90 0.00
C LEU A 274 -10.05 11.88 -1.16
N GLY A 275 -10.91 11.83 -2.17
CA GLY A 275 -10.75 12.59 -3.39
C GLY A 275 -10.31 11.73 -4.58
N ARG A 276 -10.05 12.39 -5.71
CA ARG A 276 -9.62 11.76 -6.97
C ARG A 276 -8.12 11.88 -7.16
N THR A 277 -7.55 10.90 -7.85
CA THR A 277 -6.18 11.00 -8.35
C THR A 277 -6.07 12.04 -9.47
N LYS A 278 -4.91 12.68 -9.56
CA LYS A 278 -4.61 13.78 -10.50
C LYS A 278 -3.72 13.32 -11.64
N VAL A 279 -2.90 12.29 -11.40
CA VAL A 279 -1.96 11.75 -12.39
C VAL A 279 -2.66 10.68 -13.22
N GLY A 280 -2.86 10.95 -14.51
CA GLY A 280 -3.35 9.93 -15.44
C GLY A 280 -2.37 8.77 -15.57
N TRP A 281 -2.86 7.54 -15.76
CA TRP A 281 -2.01 6.36 -15.73
C TRP A 281 -0.89 6.39 -16.80
N ARG A 282 -1.15 6.96 -17.99
CA ARG A 282 -0.12 7.10 -19.04
C ARG A 282 1.03 8.01 -18.61
N ASP A 283 0.71 9.16 -18.03
CA ASP A 283 1.72 10.09 -17.50
C ASP A 283 2.51 9.45 -16.34
N GLY A 284 1.83 8.79 -15.42
CA GLY A 284 2.46 8.08 -14.31
C GLY A 284 3.43 6.99 -14.78
N PHE A 285 3.06 6.18 -15.80
CA PHE A 285 3.97 5.16 -16.34
C PHE A 285 5.18 5.78 -17.03
N ARG A 286 5.00 6.85 -17.80
CA ARG A 286 6.11 7.58 -18.42
C ARG A 286 7.09 8.11 -17.37
N ARG A 287 6.59 8.73 -16.30
CA ARG A 287 7.41 9.23 -15.18
C ARG A 287 8.13 8.09 -14.45
N MET A 288 7.43 6.99 -14.19
CA MET A 288 8.02 5.80 -13.56
C MET A 288 9.17 5.24 -14.38
N ILE A 289 8.98 5.08 -15.68
CA ILE A 289 10.02 4.55 -16.58
C ILE A 289 11.21 5.51 -16.61
N ALA A 290 10.99 6.80 -16.82
CA ALA A 290 12.05 7.81 -16.86
C ALA A 290 12.88 7.86 -15.57
N ALA A 291 12.24 7.66 -14.40
CA ALA A 291 12.94 7.68 -13.12
C ALA A 291 13.73 6.39 -12.85
N ARG A 292 13.25 5.24 -13.32
CA ARG A 292 13.87 3.93 -13.06
C ARG A 292 14.89 3.52 -14.12
N HIS A 293 14.68 3.96 -15.33
CA HIS A 293 15.47 3.62 -16.52
C HIS A 293 15.82 4.90 -17.31
N PRO A 294 16.58 5.83 -16.70
CA PRO A 294 16.95 7.09 -17.37
C PRO A 294 17.80 6.87 -18.63
N GLU A 295 18.37 5.70 -18.79
CA GLU A 295 19.13 5.28 -19.98
C GLU A 295 18.26 4.93 -21.20
N ILE A 296 16.94 4.68 -20.99
CA ILE A 296 16.03 4.33 -22.08
C ILE A 296 15.40 5.61 -22.66
N PRO A 297 15.68 5.98 -23.91
CA PRO A 297 14.99 7.07 -24.56
C PRO A 297 13.51 6.70 -24.76
N LEU A 298 12.60 7.44 -24.13
CA LEU A 298 11.16 7.21 -24.31
C LEU A 298 10.68 7.77 -25.65
N THR A 299 9.96 6.95 -26.40
CA THR A 299 9.31 7.36 -27.66
C THR A 299 7.98 8.10 -27.43
#